data_b4874967761f9e1630c65c0bd1d208ee
#
_entry.id   b4874967761f9e1630c65c0bd1d208ee
#
_cell.length_a   1.000
_cell.length_b   1.000
_cell.length_c   1.000
_cell.angle_alpha   90.00
_cell.angle_beta   90.00
_cell.angle_gamma   90.00
#
_symmetry.space_group_name_H-M   'P 1'
#
loop_
_entity.id
_entity.type
_entity.pdbx_description
1 polymer ?
#
loop_
_entity_poly.entity_id
_entity_poly.type
_entity_poly.pdbx_seq_one_letter_code
_entity_poly.pdbx_strand_id
1 'polypeptide(L)'
;DDVFLGNNVAGNYKINYFLNDIKETLLIRVKKRKVTGIESVSREFFKDSNHFIGNVDLSGINDIVKQLYDLEYNDKYLLYVISFRAILEDLTKEYLNKQRITLSGNLKDNIISMLLDLQEVLKTSKKDPLKDEKLSIKQKFKGHDALNNFIIGVKVKFNNENYDKFLHSLTHNPTMIHRDLALEIANDLILPLYTLDKLLTEKRIIPSLKGY
;
A
#
# COMPACT_ATOMS: atom_id res chain seq x y z
N ASP A 1 33.45 12.41 -12.84
CA ASP A 1 32.38 12.24 -11.84
C ASP A 1 32.50 10.85 -11.27
N ASP A 2 33.24 10.69 -10.16
CA ASP A 2 33.43 9.41 -9.50
C ASP A 2 32.22 9.10 -8.64
N VAL A 3 31.39 8.17 -9.08
CA VAL A 3 30.24 7.67 -8.31
C VAL A 3 30.76 6.66 -7.29
N PHE A 4 30.70 7.00 -6.01
CA PHE A 4 30.96 6.06 -4.93
C PHE A 4 29.85 4.99 -4.87
N LEU A 5 30.10 3.83 -5.45
CA LEU A 5 29.24 2.67 -5.27
C LEU A 5 29.46 2.14 -3.85
N GLY A 6 28.44 2.28 -2.99
CA GLY A 6 28.52 1.91 -1.59
C GLY A 6 29.00 0.46 -1.40
N ASN A 7 30.02 0.28 -0.57
CA ASN A 7 30.52 -1.03 -0.23
C ASN A 7 29.78 -1.57 1.00
N ASN A 8 29.12 -2.72 0.87
CA ASN A 8 28.36 -3.36 1.95
C ASN A 8 29.26 -4.00 3.03
N VAL A 9 30.56 -3.82 2.97
CA VAL A 9 31.51 -4.38 3.92
C VAL A 9 31.82 -3.37 5.01
N ALA A 10 31.65 -3.77 6.27
CA ALA A 10 32.05 -2.92 7.39
C ALA A 10 33.56 -2.76 7.44
N GLY A 11 34.04 -1.53 7.64
CA GLY A 11 35.47 -1.26 7.65
C GLY A 11 35.78 0.24 7.73
N ASN A 12 37.05 0.54 7.78
CA ASN A 12 37.55 1.91 7.69
C ASN A 12 38.13 2.12 6.29
N TYR A 13 37.61 3.08 5.57
CA TYR A 13 38.04 3.41 4.22
C TYR A 13 38.73 4.76 4.22
N LYS A 14 39.79 4.87 3.44
CA LYS A 14 40.50 6.12 3.21
C LYS A 14 40.34 6.53 1.76
N ILE A 15 39.79 7.71 1.54
CA ILE A 15 39.72 8.33 0.22
C ILE A 15 40.70 9.47 0.20
N ASN A 16 41.69 9.41 -0.69
CA ASN A 16 42.67 10.45 -0.87
C ASN A 16 42.23 11.33 -2.05
N TYR A 17 42.16 12.61 -1.81
CA TYR A 17 41.92 13.62 -2.84
C TYR A 17 43.23 14.32 -3.17
N PHE A 18 43.47 14.52 -4.43
CA PHE A 18 44.60 15.27 -4.92
C PHE A 18 44.07 16.47 -5.71
N LEU A 19 44.45 17.64 -5.30
CA LEU A 19 44.19 18.86 -6.06
C LEU A 19 45.54 19.63 -6.19
N ASN A 20 46.11 19.56 -7.37
CA ASN A 20 47.53 19.99 -7.61
C ASN A 20 48.48 19.24 -6.66
N ASP A 21 49.22 20.00 -5.84
CA ASP A 21 50.20 19.43 -4.87
C ASP A 21 49.59 19.21 -3.48
N ILE A 22 48.29 19.45 -3.32
CA ILE A 22 47.58 19.29 -2.03
C ILE A 22 46.94 17.91 -1.99
N LYS A 23 47.29 17.13 -0.98
CA LYS A 23 46.68 15.84 -0.68
C LYS A 23 45.85 15.93 0.57
N GLU A 24 44.55 15.64 0.44
CA GLU A 24 43.66 15.49 1.58
C GLU A 24 43.15 14.07 1.70
N THR A 25 42.88 13.63 2.92
CA THR A 25 42.40 12.28 3.20
C THR A 25 41.08 12.34 3.96
N LEU A 26 40.01 11.78 3.35
CA LEU A 26 38.76 11.53 4.02
C LEU A 26 38.76 10.14 4.63
N LEU A 27 38.45 10.06 5.91
CA LEU A 27 38.28 8.79 6.62
C LEU A 27 36.79 8.46 6.73
N ILE A 28 36.35 7.39 6.07
CA ILE A 28 34.99 6.90 6.14
C ILE A 28 34.98 5.63 6.98
N ARG A 29 34.19 5.65 8.05
CA ARG A 29 33.97 4.46 8.87
C ARG A 29 32.62 3.86 8.58
N VAL A 30 32.61 2.72 7.86
CA VAL A 30 31.41 1.93 7.63
C VAL A 30 31.25 0.96 8.80
N LYS A 31 30.18 1.10 9.56
CA LYS A 31 29.86 0.18 10.67
C LYS A 31 28.80 -0.82 10.20
N LYS A 32 29.02 -2.09 10.51
CA LYS A 32 27.95 -3.07 10.40
C LYS A 32 26.85 -2.70 11.39
N ARG A 33 25.64 -2.44 10.93
CA ARG A 33 24.52 -2.17 11.82
C ARG A 33 24.28 -3.41 12.67
N LYS A 34 24.40 -3.31 13.99
CA LYS A 34 23.90 -4.35 14.88
C LYS A 34 22.40 -4.33 14.82
N VAL A 35 21.84 -5.29 14.13
CA VAL A 35 20.42 -5.56 14.10
C VAL A 35 20.05 -6.14 15.46
N THR A 36 19.50 -5.33 16.34
CA THR A 36 18.97 -5.78 17.63
C THR A 36 17.58 -6.35 17.42
N GLY A 37 17.36 -7.57 17.91
CA GLY A 37 16.28 -8.53 17.71
C GLY A 37 14.79 -8.13 17.76
N ILE A 38 14.43 -6.90 17.42
CA ILE A 38 13.03 -6.46 17.23
C ILE A 38 12.60 -6.64 15.75
N GLU A 39 13.40 -7.35 14.97
CA GLU A 39 13.38 -7.31 13.50
C GLU A 39 12.37 -8.20 12.83
N SER A 40 11.71 -9.08 13.53
CA SER A 40 10.92 -10.12 12.86
C SER A 40 9.50 -9.70 12.49
N VAL A 41 8.97 -8.62 13.05
CA VAL A 41 7.57 -8.24 12.85
C VAL A 41 7.38 -7.07 11.89
N SER A 42 8.40 -6.31 11.59
CA SER A 42 8.25 -4.98 10.99
C SER A 42 8.66 -4.85 9.52
N ARG A 43 8.97 -5.93 8.83
CA ARG A 43 9.52 -5.86 7.46
C ARG A 43 8.47 -5.83 6.35
N GLU A 44 7.20 -5.73 6.68
CA GLU A 44 6.18 -6.19 5.76
C GLU A 44 5.07 -5.16 5.53
N PHE A 45 5.42 -4.03 4.88
CA PHE A 45 4.44 -3.19 4.23
C PHE A 45 3.81 -3.97 3.07
N PHE A 46 2.48 -3.94 3.00
CA PHE A 46 1.70 -4.67 2.01
C PHE A 46 1.93 -6.19 2.01
N LYS A 47 2.57 -6.73 3.01
CA LYS A 47 2.68 -8.15 3.24
C LYS A 47 1.71 -8.54 4.33
N ASP A 48 1.05 -9.63 4.04
CA ASP A 48 0.26 -10.45 4.92
C ASP A 48 -0.16 -9.78 6.23
N SER A 49 -1.23 -9.04 6.17
CA SER A 49 -1.95 -8.86 7.39
C SER A 49 -2.52 -10.25 7.73
N ASN A 50 -2.04 -10.86 8.81
CA ASN A 50 -2.66 -12.03 9.44
C ASN A 50 -4.18 -11.85 9.67
N HIS A 51 -4.71 -10.72 9.24
CA HIS A 51 -6.08 -10.32 9.41
C HIS A 51 -6.99 -10.79 8.30
N PHE A 52 -6.57 -10.81 7.03
CA PHE A 52 -7.52 -11.05 5.96
C PHE A 52 -7.15 -12.14 4.96
N ILE A 53 -5.94 -12.26 4.43
CA ILE A 53 -5.87 -12.87 3.11
C ILE A 53 -4.75 -13.87 2.87
N GLY A 54 -3.86 -14.15 3.78
CA GLY A 54 -2.69 -14.94 3.40
C GLY A 54 -1.90 -14.30 2.25
N ASN A 55 -0.92 -14.96 1.71
CA ASN A 55 -0.04 -14.42 0.67
C ASN A 55 -0.84 -13.83 -0.50
N VAL A 56 -0.84 -12.52 -0.61
CA VAL A 56 -1.41 -11.80 -1.75
C VAL A 56 -0.33 -11.66 -2.80
N ASP A 57 -0.63 -12.15 -3.98
CA ASP A 57 0.20 -11.83 -5.13
C ASP A 57 0.01 -10.34 -5.49
N LEU A 58 1.01 -9.54 -5.17
CA LEU A 58 1.05 -8.10 -5.46
C LEU A 58 1.57 -7.79 -6.87
N SER A 59 1.82 -8.80 -7.71
CA SER A 59 2.41 -8.63 -9.04
C SER A 59 1.55 -7.80 -10.02
N GLY A 60 0.31 -7.53 -9.69
CA GLY A 60 -0.58 -6.67 -10.49
C GLY A 60 -0.95 -5.38 -9.79
N ILE A 61 -0.31 -5.07 -8.68
CA ILE A 61 -0.49 -3.80 -7.99
C ILE A 61 0.34 -2.75 -8.73
N ASN A 62 -0.23 -1.56 -8.77
CA ASN A 62 0.32 -0.35 -9.31
C ASN A 62 1.86 -0.25 -9.09
N ASP A 63 2.54 0.28 -10.07
CA ASP A 63 4.01 0.39 -10.08
C ASP A 63 4.58 1.10 -8.84
N ILE A 64 3.82 2.00 -8.22
CA ILE A 64 4.24 2.67 -6.98
C ILE A 64 4.37 1.65 -5.85
N VAL A 65 3.36 0.81 -5.63
CA VAL A 65 3.38 -0.23 -4.58
C VAL A 65 4.49 -1.23 -4.85
N LYS A 66 4.69 -1.62 -6.12
CA LYS A 66 5.76 -2.52 -6.51
C LYS A 66 7.14 -1.93 -6.21
N GLN A 67 7.36 -0.66 -6.50
CA GLN A 67 8.63 0.01 -6.20
C GLN A 67 8.84 0.18 -4.69
N LEU A 68 7.78 0.41 -3.94
CA LEU A 68 7.85 0.51 -2.49
C LEU A 68 8.12 -0.84 -1.82
N TYR A 69 7.63 -1.92 -2.39
CA TYR A 69 7.72 -3.27 -1.83
C TYR A 69 9.15 -3.72 -1.51
N ASP A 70 10.13 -3.30 -2.33
CA ASP A 70 11.54 -3.64 -2.15
C ASP A 70 12.28 -2.67 -1.21
N LEU A 71 11.62 -1.63 -0.70
CA LEU A 71 12.24 -0.69 0.21
C LEU A 71 12.27 -1.24 1.64
N GLU A 72 13.41 -1.10 2.30
CA GLU A 72 13.52 -1.39 3.73
C GLU A 72 12.62 -0.47 4.55
N TYR A 73 11.60 -1.05 5.14
CA TYR A 73 10.60 -0.37 5.92
C TYR A 73 11.15 0.51 7.06
N ASN A 74 12.09 -0.04 7.84
CA ASN A 74 12.59 0.63 9.04
C ASN A 74 13.22 2.00 8.75
N ASP A 75 13.85 2.13 7.60
CA ASP A 75 14.59 3.33 7.24
C ASP A 75 13.83 4.24 6.27
N LYS A 76 12.76 3.73 5.66
CA LYS A 76 12.11 4.40 4.53
C LYS A 76 10.58 4.45 4.62
N TYR A 77 10.00 4.20 5.80
CA TYR A 77 8.54 4.21 5.96
C TYR A 77 7.88 5.54 5.56
N LEU A 78 8.61 6.66 5.64
CA LEU A 78 8.09 7.96 5.21
C LEU A 78 7.78 8.00 3.71
N LEU A 79 8.49 7.23 2.88
CA LEU A 79 8.19 7.11 1.45
C LEU A 79 6.85 6.41 1.19
N TYR A 80 6.52 5.42 2.03
CA TYR A 80 5.19 4.80 2.00
C TYR A 80 4.12 5.81 2.38
N VAL A 81 4.34 6.55 3.47
CA VAL A 81 3.39 7.54 3.98
C VAL A 81 3.01 8.58 2.94
N ILE A 82 3.98 9.17 2.27
CA ILE A 82 3.72 10.17 1.21
C ILE A 82 3.01 9.58 -0.01
N SER A 83 3.11 8.27 -0.22
CA SER A 83 2.50 7.57 -1.37
C SER A 83 1.08 7.09 -1.09
N PHE A 84 0.62 6.99 0.16
CA PHE A 84 -0.68 6.39 0.50
C PHE A 84 -1.84 7.04 -0.23
N ARG A 85 -1.85 8.37 -0.31
CA ARG A 85 -2.89 9.10 -1.02
C ARG A 85 -2.90 8.74 -2.51
N ALA A 86 -1.73 8.79 -3.15
CA ALA A 86 -1.61 8.49 -4.58
C ALA A 86 -2.02 7.04 -4.89
N ILE A 87 -1.65 6.09 -4.03
CA ILE A 87 -2.05 4.69 -4.15
C ILE A 87 -3.57 4.54 -4.08
N LEU A 88 -4.23 5.21 -3.13
CA LEU A 88 -5.69 5.15 -3.00
C LEU A 88 -6.41 5.86 -4.15
N GLU A 89 -5.86 6.98 -4.64
CA GLU A 89 -6.40 7.68 -5.81
C GLU A 89 -6.34 6.81 -7.07
N ASP A 90 -5.24 6.12 -7.29
CA ASP A 90 -5.06 5.22 -8.42
C ASP A 90 -5.99 4.00 -8.33
N LEU A 91 -6.01 3.32 -7.18
CA LEU A 91 -6.89 2.19 -6.93
C LEU A 91 -8.36 2.54 -7.17
N THR A 92 -8.83 3.64 -6.58
CA THR A 92 -10.24 4.02 -6.71
C THR A 92 -10.59 4.43 -8.13
N LYS A 93 -9.69 5.13 -8.82
CA LYS A 93 -9.85 5.51 -10.22
C LYS A 93 -9.94 4.28 -11.12
N GLU A 94 -9.06 3.32 -10.92
CA GLU A 94 -9.05 2.07 -11.68
C GLU A 94 -10.35 1.29 -11.46
N TYR A 95 -10.76 1.11 -10.20
CA TYR A 95 -12.01 0.41 -9.85
C TYR A 95 -13.23 1.07 -10.50
N LEU A 96 -13.40 2.39 -10.31
CA LEU A 96 -14.56 3.13 -10.82
C LEU A 96 -14.62 3.13 -12.35
N ASN A 97 -13.46 3.19 -13.02
CA ASN A 97 -13.38 3.04 -14.46
C ASN A 97 -13.82 1.64 -14.93
N LYS A 98 -13.41 0.57 -14.23
CA LYS A 98 -13.89 -0.81 -14.51
C LYS A 98 -15.41 -0.89 -14.43
N GLN A 99 -16.00 -0.24 -13.45
CA GLN A 99 -17.45 -0.21 -13.23
C GLN A 99 -18.19 0.85 -14.04
N ARG A 100 -17.48 1.67 -14.83
CA ARG A 100 -18.06 2.78 -15.61
C ARG A 100 -18.79 3.81 -14.72
N ILE A 101 -18.32 3.98 -13.51
CA ILE A 101 -18.82 4.98 -12.57
C ILE A 101 -18.06 6.29 -12.80
N THR A 102 -18.79 7.40 -12.86
CA THR A 102 -18.21 8.72 -13.05
C THR A 102 -17.29 9.10 -11.89
N LEU A 103 -16.08 9.54 -12.21
CA LEU A 103 -15.12 10.01 -11.24
C LEU A 103 -15.51 11.39 -10.70
N SER A 104 -15.41 11.55 -9.39
CA SER A 104 -15.44 12.85 -8.72
C SER A 104 -14.07 13.53 -8.78
N GLY A 105 -14.05 14.84 -8.56
CA GLY A 105 -12.81 15.62 -8.46
C GLY A 105 -12.02 15.40 -7.15
N ASN A 106 -12.53 14.60 -6.20
CA ASN A 106 -11.86 14.38 -4.92
C ASN A 106 -11.82 12.90 -4.51
N LEU A 107 -10.80 12.55 -3.74
CA LEU A 107 -10.55 11.18 -3.29
C LEU A 107 -11.69 10.64 -2.42
N LYS A 108 -12.21 11.46 -1.52
CA LYS A 108 -13.27 11.06 -0.58
C LYS A 108 -14.49 10.52 -1.33
N ASP A 109 -15.02 11.29 -2.27
CA ASP A 109 -16.22 10.90 -3.01
C ASP A 109 -15.97 9.66 -3.88
N ASN A 110 -14.78 9.55 -4.47
CA ASN A 110 -14.40 8.39 -5.26
C ASN A 110 -14.35 7.12 -4.38
N ILE A 111 -13.73 7.19 -3.20
CA ILE A 111 -13.70 6.07 -2.25
C ILE A 111 -15.11 5.71 -1.80
N ILE A 112 -15.95 6.68 -1.45
CA ILE A 112 -17.32 6.41 -1.04
C ILE A 112 -18.12 5.74 -2.16
N SER A 113 -17.98 6.22 -3.40
CA SER A 113 -18.63 5.60 -4.57
C SER A 113 -18.16 4.16 -4.78
N MET A 114 -16.85 3.91 -4.68
CA MET A 114 -16.28 2.56 -4.73
C MET A 114 -16.86 1.66 -3.63
N LEU A 115 -16.91 2.12 -2.38
CA LEU A 115 -17.40 1.33 -1.26
C LEU A 115 -18.91 1.01 -1.36
N LEU A 116 -19.70 1.94 -1.88
CA LEU A 116 -21.13 1.70 -2.15
C LEU A 116 -21.32 0.65 -3.24
N ASP A 117 -20.57 0.75 -4.32
CA ASP A 117 -20.62 -0.23 -5.40
C ASP A 117 -20.13 -1.61 -4.95
N LEU A 118 -19.05 -1.68 -4.16
CA LEU A 118 -18.58 -2.92 -3.54
C LEU A 118 -19.64 -3.61 -2.70
N GLN A 119 -20.42 -2.84 -1.92
CA GLN A 119 -21.54 -3.39 -1.15
C GLN A 119 -22.60 -4.00 -2.06
N GLU A 120 -22.94 -3.35 -3.17
CA GLU A 120 -23.92 -3.87 -4.13
C GLU A 120 -23.41 -5.10 -4.89
N VAL A 121 -22.20 -5.01 -5.42
CA VAL A 121 -21.56 -6.10 -6.17
C VAL A 121 -21.43 -7.37 -5.33
N LEU A 122 -21.13 -7.23 -4.04
CA LEU A 122 -20.99 -8.37 -3.11
C LEU A 122 -22.31 -8.91 -2.58
N LYS A 123 -23.46 -8.29 -2.85
CA LYS A 123 -24.75 -8.88 -2.49
C LYS A 123 -24.94 -10.21 -3.20
N THR A 124 -25.50 -11.17 -2.48
CA THR A 124 -25.82 -12.50 -3.01
C THR A 124 -27.30 -12.77 -2.87
N SER A 125 -27.91 -13.29 -3.92
CA SER A 125 -29.28 -13.80 -3.89
C SER A 125 -29.28 -15.32 -4.17
N LYS A 126 -30.43 -15.98 -3.96
CA LYS A 126 -30.57 -17.41 -4.25
C LYS A 126 -30.35 -17.75 -5.73
N LYS A 127 -30.65 -16.80 -6.62
CA LYS A 127 -30.54 -16.94 -8.09
C LYS A 127 -29.31 -16.26 -8.68
N ASP A 128 -28.36 -15.81 -7.84
CA ASP A 128 -27.15 -15.14 -8.31
C ASP A 128 -26.22 -16.16 -9.00
N PRO A 129 -25.92 -16.02 -10.29
CA PRO A 129 -25.06 -16.95 -11.01
C PRO A 129 -23.61 -16.94 -10.51
N LEU A 130 -23.19 -15.85 -9.83
CA LEU A 130 -21.84 -15.67 -9.28
C LEU A 130 -21.82 -15.84 -7.75
N LYS A 131 -22.81 -16.55 -7.20
CA LYS A 131 -22.96 -16.70 -5.75
C LYS A 131 -21.74 -17.35 -5.11
N ASP A 132 -21.24 -18.41 -5.71
CA ASP A 132 -20.14 -19.21 -5.14
C ASP A 132 -18.82 -18.43 -5.19
N GLU A 133 -18.58 -17.66 -6.25
CA GLU A 133 -17.44 -16.75 -6.38
C GLU A 133 -17.46 -15.67 -5.32
N LYS A 134 -18.62 -15.03 -5.11
CA LYS A 134 -18.82 -14.01 -4.08
C LYS A 134 -18.65 -14.59 -2.66
N LEU A 135 -19.16 -15.78 -2.42
CA LEU A 135 -18.97 -16.47 -1.13
C LEU A 135 -17.49 -16.80 -0.89
N SER A 136 -16.78 -17.27 -1.91
CA SER A 136 -15.35 -17.54 -1.84
C SER A 136 -14.54 -16.28 -1.47
N ILE A 137 -14.89 -15.11 -2.04
CA ILE A 137 -14.28 -13.84 -1.66
C ILE A 137 -14.58 -13.51 -0.19
N LYS A 138 -15.84 -13.58 0.21
CA LYS A 138 -16.24 -13.33 1.60
C LYS A 138 -15.47 -14.21 2.60
N GLN A 139 -15.28 -15.49 2.27
CA GLN A 139 -14.51 -16.42 3.11
C GLN A 139 -13.04 -15.98 3.27
N LYS A 140 -12.41 -15.49 2.21
CA LYS A 140 -11.05 -14.94 2.29
C LYS A 140 -10.96 -13.75 3.25
N PHE A 141 -12.03 -12.99 3.42
CA PHE A 141 -12.17 -11.88 4.37
C PHE A 141 -12.78 -12.32 5.71
N LYS A 142 -12.63 -13.59 6.11
CA LYS A 142 -13.16 -14.13 7.38
C LYS A 142 -14.70 -14.11 7.47
N GLY A 143 -15.38 -14.07 6.34
CA GLY A 143 -16.82 -14.16 6.27
C GLY A 143 -17.52 -12.86 5.86
N HIS A 144 -18.84 -12.95 5.71
CA HIS A 144 -19.67 -11.84 5.27
C HIS A 144 -19.61 -10.65 6.20
N ASP A 145 -19.72 -10.89 7.50
CA ASP A 145 -19.81 -9.83 8.50
C ASP A 145 -18.49 -9.08 8.64
N ALA A 146 -17.36 -9.81 8.60
CA ALA A 146 -16.03 -9.19 8.67
C ALA A 146 -15.76 -8.30 7.46
N LEU A 147 -16.09 -8.75 6.25
CA LEU A 147 -15.95 -7.96 5.04
C LEU A 147 -16.88 -6.74 5.04
N ASN A 148 -18.13 -6.91 5.46
CA ASN A 148 -19.08 -5.80 5.55
C ASN A 148 -18.64 -4.76 6.60
N ASN A 149 -18.20 -5.20 7.76
CA ASN A 149 -17.67 -4.32 8.81
C ASN A 149 -16.43 -3.56 8.34
N PHE A 150 -15.53 -4.20 7.58
CA PHE A 150 -14.41 -3.54 6.96
C PHE A 150 -14.88 -2.41 6.02
N ILE A 151 -15.78 -2.69 5.09
CA ILE A 151 -16.31 -1.69 4.13
C ILE A 151 -16.99 -0.54 4.87
N ILE A 152 -17.81 -0.84 5.87
CA ILE A 152 -18.48 0.18 6.71
C ILE A 152 -17.45 1.01 7.48
N GLY A 153 -16.45 0.38 8.08
CA GLY A 153 -15.39 1.06 8.83
C GLY A 153 -14.62 2.05 7.97
N VAL A 154 -14.22 1.64 6.77
CA VAL A 154 -13.56 2.54 5.80
C VAL A 154 -14.48 3.70 5.42
N LYS A 155 -15.75 3.42 5.14
CA LYS A 155 -16.75 4.47 4.82
C LYS A 155 -16.91 5.49 5.95
N VAL A 156 -16.94 5.05 7.20
CA VAL A 156 -17.02 5.93 8.38
C VAL A 156 -15.77 6.81 8.47
N LYS A 157 -14.57 6.25 8.33
CA LYS A 157 -13.31 7.01 8.34
C LYS A 157 -13.34 8.15 7.32
N PHE A 158 -13.72 7.87 6.09
CA PHE A 158 -13.75 8.89 5.03
C PHE A 158 -14.88 9.91 5.17
N ASN A 159 -16.06 9.52 5.66
CA ASN A 159 -17.19 10.42 5.83
C ASN A 159 -17.06 11.34 7.06
N ASN A 160 -16.74 10.76 8.21
CA ASN A 160 -16.89 11.44 9.49
C ASN A 160 -15.56 11.96 10.05
N GLU A 161 -14.44 11.31 9.72
CA GLU A 161 -13.13 11.62 10.31
C GLU A 161 -12.24 12.49 9.42
N ASN A 162 -12.77 12.99 8.28
CA ASN A 162 -11.99 13.75 7.31
C ASN A 162 -10.68 13.06 6.91
N TYR A 163 -10.73 11.75 6.77
CA TYR A 163 -9.55 10.92 6.55
C TYR A 163 -8.80 11.26 5.25
N ASP A 164 -9.51 11.76 4.24
CA ASP A 164 -8.92 12.30 3.00
C ASP A 164 -8.01 13.50 3.27
N LYS A 165 -8.40 14.41 4.19
CA LYS A 165 -7.59 15.54 4.60
C LYS A 165 -6.38 15.09 5.42
N PHE A 166 -6.56 14.08 6.27
CA PHE A 166 -5.46 13.46 6.99
C PHE A 166 -4.43 12.87 6.01
N LEU A 167 -4.85 12.06 5.05
CA LEU A 167 -3.94 11.50 4.04
C LEU A 167 -3.27 12.59 3.19
N HIS A 168 -3.98 13.68 2.90
CA HIS A 168 -3.40 14.84 2.22
C HIS A 168 -2.30 15.49 3.07
N SER A 169 -2.55 15.68 4.37
CA SER A 169 -1.54 16.26 5.27
C SER A 169 -0.28 15.40 5.36
N LEU A 170 -0.41 14.08 5.30
CA LEU A 170 0.72 13.16 5.30
C LEU A 170 1.62 13.30 4.06
N THR A 171 1.04 13.67 2.92
CA THR A 171 1.82 13.93 1.70
C THR A 171 2.78 15.13 1.88
N HIS A 172 2.37 16.12 2.66
CA HIS A 172 3.16 17.32 2.92
C HIS A 172 4.01 17.26 4.19
N ASN A 173 3.55 16.48 5.18
CA ASN A 173 4.25 16.30 6.45
C ASN A 173 4.17 14.83 6.91
N PRO A 174 4.95 13.93 6.30
CA PRO A 174 4.89 12.50 6.59
C PRO A 174 5.38 12.14 8.01
N THR A 175 6.05 13.05 8.69
CA THR A 175 6.53 12.83 10.08
C THR A 175 5.41 12.94 11.11
N MET A 176 4.19 13.32 10.72
CA MET A 176 3.04 13.44 11.63
C MET A 176 2.56 12.08 12.17
N ILE A 177 2.95 10.97 11.55
CA ILE A 177 2.52 9.64 12.00
C ILE A 177 3.69 8.77 12.44
N HIS A 178 3.40 7.90 13.39
CA HIS A 178 4.33 6.86 13.80
C HIS A 178 4.34 5.71 12.79
N ARG A 179 5.43 4.98 12.79
CA ARG A 179 5.68 3.83 11.95
C ARG A 179 4.54 2.80 12.00
N ASP A 180 4.02 2.50 13.20
CA ASP A 180 2.98 1.49 13.39
C ASP A 180 1.65 1.91 12.77
N LEU A 181 1.29 3.19 12.86
CA LEU A 181 0.09 3.71 12.19
C LEU A 181 0.25 3.69 10.65
N ALA A 182 1.45 3.95 10.15
CA ALA A 182 1.72 3.83 8.72
C ALA A 182 1.54 2.38 8.24
N LEU A 183 2.00 1.41 9.05
CA LEU A 183 1.81 -0.02 8.76
C LEU A 183 0.33 -0.41 8.78
N GLU A 184 -0.44 0.08 9.75
CA GLU A 184 -1.89 -0.11 9.84
C GLU A 184 -2.60 0.42 8.58
N ILE A 185 -2.27 1.63 8.13
CA ILE A 185 -2.85 2.19 6.90
C ILE A 185 -2.55 1.31 5.69
N ALA A 186 -1.31 0.85 5.56
CA ALA A 186 -0.92 0.00 4.43
C ALA A 186 -1.62 -1.35 4.46
N ASN A 187 -1.62 -2.03 5.61
CA ASN A 187 -2.06 -3.42 5.71
C ASN A 187 -3.55 -3.58 6.01
N ASP A 188 -4.14 -2.66 6.77
CA ASP A 188 -5.54 -2.79 7.21
C ASP A 188 -6.50 -1.91 6.39
N LEU A 189 -6.00 -1.01 5.57
CA LEU A 189 -6.83 -0.20 4.68
C LEU A 189 -6.50 -0.47 3.19
N ILE A 190 -5.26 -0.18 2.78
CA ILE A 190 -4.89 -0.19 1.36
C ILE A 190 -4.88 -1.62 0.82
N LEU A 191 -4.15 -2.52 1.47
CA LEU A 191 -4.00 -3.90 1.02
C LEU A 191 -5.33 -4.65 0.89
N PRO A 192 -6.27 -4.58 1.84
CA PRO A 192 -7.58 -5.22 1.69
C PRO A 192 -8.40 -4.67 0.51
N LEU A 193 -8.36 -3.36 0.26
CA LEU A 193 -9.07 -2.76 -0.88
C LEU A 193 -8.50 -3.24 -2.22
N TYR A 194 -7.17 -3.25 -2.36
CA TYR A 194 -6.49 -3.81 -3.53
C TYR A 194 -6.82 -5.26 -3.75
N THR A 195 -6.76 -6.06 -2.69
CA THR A 195 -7.06 -7.48 -2.79
C THR A 195 -8.50 -7.72 -3.20
N LEU A 196 -9.42 -6.91 -2.68
CA LEU A 196 -10.83 -7.04 -3.03
C LEU A 196 -11.05 -6.72 -4.51
N ASP A 197 -10.49 -5.62 -5.02
CA ASP A 197 -10.56 -5.26 -6.45
C ASP A 197 -9.99 -6.38 -7.33
N LYS A 198 -8.80 -6.89 -6.98
CA LYS A 198 -8.14 -7.98 -7.70
C LYS A 198 -8.99 -9.25 -7.74
N LEU A 199 -9.50 -9.70 -6.60
CA LEU A 199 -10.31 -10.91 -6.52
C LEU A 199 -11.63 -10.78 -7.30
N LEU A 200 -12.28 -9.61 -7.24
CA LEU A 200 -13.49 -9.35 -8.01
C LEU A 200 -13.23 -9.40 -9.52
N THR A 201 -12.09 -8.83 -9.94
CA THR A 201 -11.66 -8.85 -11.35
C THR A 201 -11.29 -10.25 -11.82
N GLU A 202 -10.49 -11.01 -11.06
CA GLU A 202 -10.07 -12.38 -11.38
C GLU A 202 -11.26 -13.35 -11.50
N LYS A 203 -12.23 -13.20 -10.61
CA LYS A 203 -13.45 -14.00 -10.62
C LYS A 203 -14.53 -13.48 -11.59
N ARG A 204 -14.18 -12.48 -12.39
CA ARG A 204 -15.06 -11.85 -13.39
C ARG A 204 -16.39 -11.34 -12.81
N ILE A 205 -16.41 -10.99 -11.55
CA ILE A 205 -17.54 -10.34 -10.89
C ILE A 205 -17.63 -8.88 -11.34
N ILE A 206 -16.47 -8.24 -11.53
CA ILE A 206 -16.35 -6.93 -12.18
C ILE A 206 -15.52 -7.06 -13.47
N PRO A 207 -15.70 -6.17 -14.44
CA PRO A 207 -14.92 -6.18 -15.67
C PRO A 207 -13.43 -5.99 -15.39
N SER A 208 -12.58 -6.57 -16.25
CA SER A 208 -11.18 -6.15 -16.34
C SER A 208 -11.10 -4.96 -17.28
N LEU A 209 -10.24 -3.99 -16.99
CA LEU A 209 -9.85 -3.02 -18.01
C LEU A 209 -9.16 -3.81 -19.14
N LYS A 210 -9.76 -3.83 -20.34
CA LYS A 210 -9.07 -4.33 -21.51
C LYS A 210 -7.88 -3.39 -21.69
N GLY A 211 -6.66 -3.95 -21.72
CA GLY A 211 -5.44 -3.17 -21.90
C GLY A 211 -5.57 -2.20 -23.06
N TYR A 212 -5.17 -0.96 -22.80
CA TYR A 212 -4.87 0.01 -23.82
C TYR A 212 -3.55 -0.34 -24.47
#